data_cf4f30d55b4c16fc63fb4b3cbdd5ef7e
#
_entry.id   cf4f30d55b4c16fc63fb4b3cbdd5ef7e
#
_cell.length_a   1.000
_cell.length_b   1.000
_cell.length_c   1.000
_cell.angle_alpha   90.00
_cell.angle_beta   90.00
_cell.angle_gamma   90.00
#
_symmetry.space_group_name_H-M   'P 1'
#
loop_
_entity.id
_entity.type
_entity.pdbx_description
1 polymer ?
#
loop_
_entity_poly.entity_id
_entity_poly.type
_entity_poly.pdbx_seq_one_letter_code
_entity_poly.pdbx_strand_id
1 'polypeptide(L)'
;MSPSKGATNPHRIVVVGGGAAGQAGHGLSRVAQYATFLRNGRADGKATPRIINERGGAALIDARHGLAYAALALAEQEAAWRARGHGIAFVGVTNSHHSGAMGLPVRRLAEQGLVALAFTN
;
A
#
# COMPACT_ATOMS: atom_id res chain seq x y z
N MET A 1 1.75 -15.98 5.06
CA MET A 1 2.06 -15.39 6.38
C MET A 1 0.83 -14.66 6.89
N SER A 2 0.34 -15.02 8.06
CA SER A 2 -0.77 -14.29 8.65
C SER A 2 -0.30 -12.91 9.12
N PRO A 3 -1.10 -11.86 8.94
CA PRO A 3 -0.75 -10.54 9.45
C PRO A 3 -0.67 -10.57 10.98
N SER A 4 0.22 -9.78 11.55
CA SER A 4 0.27 -9.59 12.98
C SER A 4 -1.03 -8.92 13.47
N LYS A 5 -1.39 -9.14 14.73
CA LYS A 5 -2.57 -8.49 15.31
C LYS A 5 -2.50 -6.96 15.24
N GLY A 6 -1.30 -6.39 15.41
CA GLY A 6 -1.08 -4.94 15.30
C GLY A 6 -1.30 -4.41 13.88
N ALA A 7 -0.98 -5.20 12.84
CA ALA A 7 -1.15 -4.81 11.45
C ALA A 7 -2.62 -4.75 11.02
N THR A 8 -3.53 -5.38 11.76
CA THR A 8 -4.96 -5.44 11.43
C THR A 8 -5.80 -4.39 12.17
N ASN A 9 -5.20 -3.58 13.05
CA ASN A 9 -5.94 -2.56 13.78
C ASN A 9 -6.26 -1.37 12.87
N PRO A 10 -7.54 -1.18 12.46
CA PRO A 10 -7.91 -0.15 11.50
C PRO A 10 -7.81 1.28 12.04
N HIS A 11 -7.65 1.44 13.34
CA HIS A 11 -7.58 2.76 13.98
C HIS A 11 -6.15 3.23 14.20
N ARG A 12 -5.16 2.41 13.87
CA ARG A 12 -3.74 2.77 14.03
C ARG A 12 -3.16 3.11 12.68
N ILE A 13 -2.74 4.36 12.54
CA ILE A 13 -2.13 4.88 11.31
C ILE A 13 -0.71 5.30 11.64
N VAL A 14 0.25 4.82 10.86
CA VAL A 14 1.65 5.20 10.97
C VAL A 14 2.08 5.80 9.64
N VAL A 15 2.29 7.09 9.60
CA VAL A 15 2.71 7.83 8.38
C VAL A 15 4.10 8.45 8.52
N VAL A 16 4.90 7.86 9.39
CA VAL A 16 6.25 8.38 9.69
C VAL A 16 7.21 8.21 8.51
N GLY A 17 7.01 7.16 7.72
CA GLY A 17 7.92 6.79 6.64
C GLY A 17 8.22 7.92 5.66
N GLY A 18 7.20 8.64 5.20
CA GLY A 18 7.39 9.78 4.29
C GLY A 18 8.21 10.90 4.93
N GLY A 19 7.91 11.24 6.18
CA GLY A 19 8.67 12.23 6.94
C GLY A 19 10.11 11.79 7.20
N ALA A 20 10.31 10.53 7.59
CA ALA A 20 11.64 9.96 7.81
C ALA A 20 12.48 9.91 6.52
N ALA A 21 11.83 9.80 5.36
CA ALA A 21 12.49 9.87 4.05
C ALA A 21 12.74 11.32 3.58
N GLY A 22 12.47 12.32 4.39
CA GLY A 22 12.65 13.73 4.04
C GLY A 22 11.52 14.33 3.20
N GLN A 23 10.38 13.64 3.10
CA GLN A 23 9.23 14.08 2.30
C GLN A 23 8.04 14.42 3.22
N ALA A 24 8.13 15.56 3.90
CA ALA A 24 7.11 15.99 4.89
C ALA A 24 5.70 16.07 4.28
N GLY A 25 5.56 16.43 2.99
CA GLY A 25 4.29 16.46 2.29
C GLY A 25 3.64 15.09 2.13
N HIS A 26 4.39 14.01 2.31
CA HIS A 26 3.92 12.63 2.24
C HIS A 26 4.02 11.90 3.59
N GLY A 27 4.25 12.64 4.67
CA GLY A 27 4.39 12.11 6.02
C GLY A 27 3.42 12.76 6.98
N LEU A 28 3.94 13.36 8.04
CA LEU A 28 3.14 13.94 9.13
C LEU A 28 2.12 14.97 8.67
N SER A 29 2.42 15.75 7.61
CA SER A 29 1.50 16.74 7.05
C SER A 29 0.19 16.15 6.52
N ARG A 30 0.14 14.85 6.28
CA ARG A 30 -1.05 14.14 5.78
C ARG A 30 -1.94 13.57 6.90
N VAL A 31 -1.46 13.55 8.14
CA VAL A 31 -2.21 12.93 9.25
C VAL A 31 -3.58 13.56 9.44
N ALA A 32 -3.67 14.89 9.43
CA ALA A 32 -4.95 15.60 9.59
C ALA A 32 -5.92 15.25 8.45
N GLN A 33 -5.44 15.17 7.22
CA GLN A 33 -6.25 14.81 6.06
C GLN A 33 -6.80 13.39 6.18
N TYR A 34 -5.95 12.44 6.54
CA TYR A 34 -6.36 11.04 6.68
C TYR A 34 -7.35 10.87 7.84
N ALA A 35 -7.11 11.54 8.97
CA ALA A 35 -8.03 11.53 10.10
C ALA A 35 -9.40 12.10 9.71
N THR A 36 -9.42 13.17 8.94
CA THR A 36 -10.67 13.77 8.43
C THR A 36 -11.39 12.80 7.51
N PHE A 37 -10.71 12.15 6.60
CA PHE A 37 -11.33 11.18 5.69
C PHE A 37 -11.93 9.99 6.44
N LEU A 38 -11.26 9.50 7.48
CA LEU A 38 -11.79 8.44 8.32
C LEU A 38 -13.02 8.88 9.10
N ARG A 39 -12.98 10.10 9.64
CA ARG A 39 -14.05 10.65 10.48
C ARG A 39 -15.33 10.91 9.69
N ASN A 40 -15.23 11.41 8.47
CA ASN A 40 -16.39 11.76 7.65
C ASN A 40 -16.81 10.63 6.69
N GLY A 41 -16.20 9.47 6.77
CA GLY A 41 -16.56 8.30 5.96
C GLY A 41 -16.02 8.32 4.53
N ARG A 42 -15.18 9.26 4.14
CA ARG A 42 -14.54 9.27 2.81
C ARG A 42 -13.50 8.17 2.65
N ALA A 43 -12.90 7.73 3.75
CA ALA A 43 -12.05 6.56 3.81
C ALA A 43 -12.61 5.56 4.82
N ASP A 44 -12.61 4.28 4.45
CA ASP A 44 -13.04 3.21 5.35
C ASP A 44 -11.83 2.67 6.12
N GLY A 45 -11.73 3.04 7.38
CA GLY A 45 -10.65 2.60 8.26
C GLY A 45 -10.70 1.12 8.63
N LYS A 46 -11.83 0.45 8.36
CA LYS A 46 -12.03 -0.98 8.61
C LYS A 46 -11.88 -1.82 7.35
N ALA A 47 -11.61 -1.19 6.20
CA ALA A 47 -11.47 -1.89 4.94
C ALA A 47 -10.27 -2.83 4.96
N THR A 48 -10.49 -4.06 4.50
CA THR A 48 -9.44 -5.04 4.28
C THR A 48 -9.24 -5.19 2.78
N PRO A 49 -8.04 -4.91 2.25
CA PRO A 49 -7.79 -5.06 0.83
C PRO A 49 -7.83 -6.53 0.43
N ARG A 50 -8.22 -6.77 -0.82
CA ARG A 50 -8.25 -8.13 -1.36
C ARG A 50 -7.92 -8.16 -2.84
N ILE A 51 -7.41 -9.28 -3.30
CA ILE A 51 -7.18 -9.54 -4.71
C ILE A 51 -8.53 -9.83 -5.37
N ILE A 52 -8.91 -9.03 -6.38
CA ILE A 52 -10.18 -9.18 -7.09
C ILE A 52 -10.00 -9.73 -8.50
N ASN A 53 -8.80 -9.72 -9.03
CA ASN A 53 -8.49 -10.32 -10.31
C ASN A 53 -7.01 -10.69 -10.34
N GLU A 54 -6.68 -11.79 -10.98
CA GLU A 54 -5.29 -12.22 -11.12
C GLU A 54 -5.11 -13.11 -12.34
N ARG A 55 -3.94 -12.99 -12.97
CA ARG A 55 -3.54 -13.84 -14.09
C ARG A 55 -2.03 -13.87 -14.20
N GLY A 56 -1.43 -15.02 -13.86
CA GLY A 56 0.02 -15.18 -13.91
C GLY A 56 0.75 -14.15 -13.05
N GLY A 57 1.60 -13.35 -13.66
CA GLY A 57 2.33 -12.28 -12.98
C GLY A 57 1.51 -11.03 -12.66
N ALA A 58 0.27 -10.95 -13.14
CA ALA A 58 -0.58 -9.78 -12.93
C ALA A 58 -1.62 -10.00 -11.84
N ALA A 59 -1.88 -8.98 -11.04
CA ALA A 59 -2.94 -8.99 -10.04
C ALA A 59 -3.55 -7.59 -9.88
N LEU A 60 -4.83 -7.55 -9.53
CA LEU A 60 -5.53 -6.33 -9.17
C LEU A 60 -6.06 -6.46 -7.75
N ILE A 61 -5.72 -5.49 -6.94
CA ILE A 61 -6.10 -5.42 -5.53
C ILE A 61 -7.13 -4.31 -5.35
N ASP A 62 -8.22 -4.63 -4.68
CA ASP A 62 -9.23 -3.65 -4.27
C ASP A 62 -8.92 -3.20 -2.84
N ALA A 63 -8.58 -1.93 -2.67
CA ALA A 63 -8.36 -1.33 -1.36
C ALA A 63 -9.67 -1.03 -0.61
N ARG A 64 -10.81 -1.20 -1.26
CA ARG A 64 -12.15 -1.06 -0.69
C ARG A 64 -12.39 0.29 -0.02
N HIS A 65 -11.88 1.34 -0.67
CA HIS A 65 -11.96 2.73 -0.20
C HIS A 65 -11.26 2.97 1.15
N GLY A 66 -10.36 2.06 1.54
CA GLY A 66 -9.49 2.24 2.70
C GLY A 66 -8.30 3.14 2.41
N LEU A 67 -7.53 3.43 3.43
CA LEU A 67 -6.22 4.06 3.27
C LEU A 67 -5.29 3.11 2.52
N ALA A 68 -4.33 3.67 1.80
CA ALA A 68 -3.52 2.90 0.85
C ALA A 68 -2.57 1.87 1.50
N TYR A 69 -2.21 2.04 2.76
CA TYR A 69 -1.07 1.33 3.36
C TYR A 69 -1.23 -0.19 3.40
N ALA A 70 -2.41 -0.68 3.78
CA ALA A 70 -2.66 -2.12 3.81
C ALA A 70 -2.68 -2.71 2.39
N ALA A 71 -3.26 -2.00 1.43
CA ALA A 71 -3.30 -2.44 0.05
C ALA A 71 -1.90 -2.44 -0.58
N LEU A 72 -1.06 -1.45 -0.26
CA LEU A 72 0.33 -1.41 -0.73
C LEU A 72 1.16 -2.54 -0.13
N ALA A 73 0.96 -2.87 1.15
CA ALA A 73 1.65 -4.01 1.76
C ALA A 73 1.30 -5.32 1.06
N LEU A 74 0.02 -5.52 0.74
CA LEU A 74 -0.43 -6.68 -0.03
C LEU A 74 0.15 -6.65 -1.46
N ALA A 75 0.17 -5.48 -2.10
CA ALA A 75 0.72 -5.32 -3.44
C ALA A 75 2.21 -5.64 -3.50
N GLU A 76 2.99 -5.20 -2.52
CA GLU A 76 4.42 -5.53 -2.43
C GLU A 76 4.64 -7.03 -2.28
N GLN A 77 3.89 -7.67 -1.41
CA GLN A 77 3.96 -9.11 -1.18
C GLN A 77 3.64 -9.89 -2.46
N GLU A 78 2.55 -9.53 -3.13
CA GLU A 78 2.12 -10.18 -4.37
C GLU A 78 3.11 -9.91 -5.51
N ALA A 79 3.61 -8.69 -5.64
CA ALA A 79 4.58 -8.34 -6.67
C ALA A 79 5.86 -9.17 -6.51
N ALA A 80 6.40 -9.28 -5.30
CA ALA A 80 7.61 -10.06 -5.04
C ALA A 80 7.39 -11.54 -5.35
N TRP A 81 6.30 -12.10 -4.87
CA TRP A 81 5.98 -13.52 -5.07
C TRP A 81 5.78 -13.85 -6.55
N ARG A 82 5.01 -13.04 -7.26
CA ARG A 82 4.71 -13.24 -8.68
C ARG A 82 5.94 -13.01 -9.56
N ALA A 83 6.76 -12.01 -9.26
CA ALA A 83 7.99 -11.76 -10.02
C ALA A 83 8.97 -12.93 -9.91
N ARG A 84 9.08 -13.54 -8.76
CA ARG A 84 9.92 -14.72 -8.57
C ARG A 84 9.39 -15.95 -9.32
N GLY A 85 8.07 -16.12 -9.37
CA GLY A 85 7.44 -17.24 -10.06
C GLY A 85 7.32 -17.09 -11.57
N HIS A 86 7.15 -15.84 -12.06
CA HIS A 86 6.87 -15.56 -13.47
C HIS A 86 7.94 -14.74 -14.17
N GLY A 87 8.96 -14.29 -13.46
CA GLY A 87 10.03 -13.42 -13.99
C GLY A 87 9.69 -11.94 -14.01
N ILE A 88 8.41 -11.60 -14.01
CA ILE A 88 7.90 -10.22 -13.96
C ILE A 88 6.56 -10.21 -13.25
N ALA A 89 6.24 -9.10 -12.60
CA ALA A 89 4.93 -8.89 -12.00
C ALA A 89 4.40 -7.49 -12.32
N PHE A 90 3.09 -7.40 -12.44
CA PHE A 90 2.37 -6.14 -12.53
C PHE A 90 1.19 -6.18 -11.55
N VAL A 91 1.22 -5.34 -10.51
CA VAL A 91 0.18 -5.33 -9.50
C VAL A 91 -0.46 -3.94 -9.47
N GLY A 92 -1.76 -3.90 -9.74
CA GLY A 92 -2.56 -2.69 -9.65
C GLY A 92 -3.31 -2.61 -8.32
N VAL A 93 -3.56 -1.40 -7.85
CA VAL A 93 -4.41 -1.14 -6.69
C VAL A 93 -5.49 -0.17 -7.11
N THR A 94 -6.74 -0.52 -6.86
CA THR A 94 -7.90 0.31 -7.17
C THR A 94 -8.68 0.66 -5.89
N ASN A 95 -9.52 1.69 -5.97
CA ASN A 95 -10.35 2.16 -4.86
C ASN A 95 -9.53 2.52 -3.62
N SER A 96 -8.37 3.16 -3.83
CA SER A 96 -7.44 3.56 -2.77
C SER A 96 -7.41 5.08 -2.63
N HIS A 97 -7.11 5.55 -1.43
CA HIS A 97 -6.76 6.93 -1.18
C HIS A 97 -5.25 7.17 -1.42
N HIS A 98 -4.79 8.37 -1.14
CA HIS A 98 -3.40 8.78 -1.34
C HIS A 98 -2.41 7.79 -0.69
N SER A 99 -1.36 7.45 -1.42
CA SER A 99 -0.45 6.36 -1.05
C SER A 99 0.83 6.81 -0.35
N GLY A 100 1.06 8.10 -0.19
CA GLY A 100 2.28 8.62 0.41
C GLY A 100 3.47 8.54 -0.54
N ALA A 101 4.68 8.43 0.03
CA ALA A 101 5.92 8.38 -0.74
C ALA A 101 6.12 7.01 -1.39
N MET A 102 6.03 6.95 -2.72
CA MET A 102 6.16 5.69 -3.47
C MET A 102 7.57 5.11 -3.50
N GLY A 103 8.57 5.89 -3.15
CA GLY A 103 9.94 5.39 -3.04
C GLY A 103 10.12 4.32 -1.97
N LEU A 104 9.31 4.32 -0.92
CA LEU A 104 9.42 3.35 0.17
C LEU A 104 9.03 1.92 -0.27
N PRO A 105 7.89 1.68 -0.93
CA PRO A 105 7.59 0.36 -1.49
C PRO A 105 8.63 -0.13 -2.49
N VAL A 106 9.09 0.74 -3.38
CA VAL A 106 10.12 0.42 -4.38
C VAL A 106 11.43 0.02 -3.69
N ARG A 107 11.84 0.75 -2.67
CA ARG A 107 13.03 0.44 -1.89
C ARG A 107 12.94 -0.94 -1.23
N ARG A 108 11.81 -1.26 -0.61
CA ARG A 108 11.61 -2.56 0.04
C ARG A 108 11.70 -3.73 -0.95
N LEU A 109 11.18 -3.54 -2.16
CA LEU A 109 11.31 -4.54 -3.22
C LEU A 109 12.75 -4.65 -3.72
N ALA A 110 13.46 -3.52 -3.85
CA ALA A 110 14.88 -3.50 -4.24
C ALA A 110 15.75 -4.23 -3.21
N GLU A 111 15.46 -4.07 -1.93
CA GLU A 111 16.17 -4.77 -0.85
C GLU A 111 15.99 -6.29 -0.91
N GLN A 112 14.97 -6.77 -1.61
CA GLN A 112 14.73 -8.20 -1.87
C GLN A 112 15.37 -8.69 -3.18
N GLY A 113 16.20 -7.86 -3.83
CA GLY A 113 16.87 -8.22 -5.07
C GLY A 113 16.01 -8.04 -6.32
N LEU A 114 14.95 -7.25 -6.25
CA LEU A 114 14.04 -7.00 -7.36
C LEU A 114 14.22 -5.59 -7.91
N VAL A 115 14.07 -5.44 -9.22
CA VAL A 115 13.92 -4.12 -9.84
C VAL A 115 12.44 -3.75 -9.77
N ALA A 116 12.12 -2.57 -9.26
CA ALA A 116 10.74 -2.15 -9.08
C ALA A 116 10.51 -0.75 -9.62
N LEU A 117 9.33 -0.56 -10.21
CA LEU A 117 8.81 0.72 -10.65
C LEU A 117 7.43 0.90 -10.00
N ALA A 118 7.12 2.09 -9.55
CA ALA A 118 5.82 2.41 -8.98
C ALA A 118 5.26 3.67 -9.63
N PHE A 119 3.98 3.63 -9.92
CA PHE A 119 3.25 4.72 -10.56
C PHE A 119 2.03 5.06 -9.71
N THR A 120 1.77 6.35 -9.56
CA THR A 120 0.57 6.86 -8.89
C THR A 120 0.18 8.19 -9.51
N ASN A 121 -1.05 8.58 -9.33
CA ASN A 121 -1.55 9.90 -9.75
C ASN A 121 -1.99 10.73 -8.54
#